data_a77e12a604db6b0856a5234bcdfb17e1
#
_entry.id   a77e12a604db6b0856a5234bcdfb17e1
#
_cell.length_a   1.000
_cell.length_b   1.000
_cell.length_c   1.000
_cell.angle_alpha   90.00
_cell.angle_beta   90.00
_cell.angle_gamma   90.00
#
_symmetry.space_group_name_H-M   'P 1'
#
loop_
_entity.id
_entity.type
_entity.pdbx_description
1 polymer ?
#
loop_
_entity_poly.entity_id
_entity_poly.type
_entity_poly.pdbx_seq_one_letter_code
_entity_poly.pdbx_strand_id
1 'polypeptide(L)'
;MINIFEVNETNKMIEQENLDVRTITMGISLLDCIDSDLAVLNEKIYKKITTCAKDLVSTGEAISGEYGIPIVNKRISVTPIALIGGAACKTKEDFVTIAETLDKAAKVVGVNFIGGYSALVSKGMTPAERLLIESIPQAMAKTERVCSSVNVGSTRTGINMDAVKLMGEIVLETAKATKDQDSLGCAKLVVFCNAPDDNPFMAGAFHGVTEADTIINVGVSGPGVVKTALEQVRGKDFETLCEMIKRTAFKVTRVGQLVAQEASRRLVLSLVSWICLWLLLLQLVTVLLRSLRRLVWSMQVHRHNSSACSVK
;
A
#
# COMPACT_ATOMS: atom_id res chain seq x y z
N MET A 1 26.22 -11.68 13.14
CA MET A 1 26.33 -13.13 12.81
C MET A 1 24.92 -13.70 12.91
N ILE A 2 24.36 -14.24 11.83
CA ILE A 2 23.00 -14.82 11.84
C ILE A 2 23.07 -16.14 12.59
N ASN A 3 22.23 -16.30 13.62
CA ASN A 3 22.18 -17.52 14.43
C ASN A 3 21.30 -18.57 13.72
N ILE A 4 21.70 -19.84 13.70
CA ILE A 4 20.95 -20.96 13.09
C ILE A 4 19.51 -21.05 13.64
N PHE A 5 19.30 -20.70 14.91
CA PHE A 5 17.97 -20.66 15.50
C PHE A 5 17.08 -19.57 14.89
N GLU A 6 17.65 -18.40 14.55
CA GLU A 6 16.92 -17.31 13.88
C GLU A 6 16.54 -17.69 12.45
N VAL A 7 17.41 -18.42 11.75
CA VAL A 7 17.13 -18.96 10.40
C VAL A 7 15.98 -19.96 10.46
N ASN A 8 16.06 -20.94 11.35
CA ASN A 8 15.02 -21.96 11.52
C ASN A 8 13.67 -21.33 11.93
N GLU A 9 13.68 -20.30 12.78
CA GLU A 9 12.49 -19.59 13.20
C GLU A 9 11.86 -18.82 12.01
N THR A 10 12.69 -18.17 11.19
CA THR A 10 12.24 -17.48 9.98
C THR A 10 11.64 -18.45 8.97
N ASN A 11 12.26 -19.59 8.74
CA ASN A 11 11.74 -20.65 7.86
C ASN A 11 10.39 -21.16 8.37
N LYS A 12 10.24 -21.39 9.66
CA LYS A 12 8.96 -21.78 10.27
C LYS A 12 7.88 -20.72 10.06
N MET A 13 8.22 -19.43 10.21
CA MET A 13 7.27 -18.33 9.97
C MET A 13 6.83 -18.28 8.51
N ILE A 14 7.71 -18.56 7.55
CA ILE A 14 7.40 -18.59 6.12
C ILE A 14 6.53 -19.81 5.78
N GLU A 15 6.99 -21.02 6.13
CA GLU A 15 6.36 -22.28 5.71
C GLU A 15 5.05 -22.58 6.46
N GLN A 16 4.98 -22.29 7.77
CA GLN A 16 3.86 -22.68 8.63
C GLN A 16 2.94 -21.53 9.01
N GLU A 17 3.47 -20.30 9.09
CA GLU A 17 2.75 -19.14 9.60
C GLU A 17 2.38 -18.14 8.50
N ASN A 18 2.66 -18.48 7.22
CA ASN A 18 2.37 -17.67 6.04
C ASN A 18 2.95 -16.25 6.12
N LEU A 19 4.19 -16.12 6.60
CA LEU A 19 4.92 -14.87 6.52
C LEU A 19 5.33 -14.63 5.08
N ASP A 20 4.92 -13.50 4.51
CA ASP A 20 5.39 -13.05 3.20
C ASP A 20 5.75 -11.56 3.22
N VAL A 21 6.62 -11.16 2.31
CA VAL A 21 6.82 -9.78 1.95
C VAL A 21 5.80 -9.43 0.88
N ARG A 22 4.77 -8.68 1.26
CA ARG A 22 3.67 -8.32 0.35
C ARG A 22 4.12 -7.50 -0.81
N THR A 23 5.08 -6.60 -0.59
CA THR A 23 5.54 -5.71 -1.65
C THR A 23 6.90 -5.13 -1.35
N ILE A 24 7.69 -4.97 -2.42
CA ILE A 24 8.73 -3.94 -2.51
C ILE A 24 8.18 -2.83 -3.39
N THR A 25 8.09 -1.61 -2.87
CA THR A 25 7.59 -0.43 -3.58
C THR A 25 8.71 0.58 -3.72
N MET A 26 9.01 0.98 -4.95
CA MET A 26 9.91 2.09 -5.24
C MET A 26 9.10 3.37 -5.35
N GLY A 27 9.37 4.34 -4.47
CA GLY A 27 8.85 5.69 -4.56
C GLY A 27 9.74 6.51 -5.50
N ILE A 28 9.15 7.24 -6.44
CA ILE A 28 9.87 8.07 -7.41
C ILE A 28 9.21 9.45 -7.45
N SER A 29 9.99 10.48 -7.14
CA SER A 29 9.56 11.88 -7.32
C SER A 29 9.48 12.22 -8.80
N LEU A 30 8.39 12.86 -9.22
CA LEU A 30 8.22 13.37 -10.58
C LEU A 30 8.23 14.90 -10.64
N LEU A 31 8.64 15.57 -9.56
CA LEU A 31 8.64 17.03 -9.48
C LEU A 31 9.52 17.70 -10.55
N ASP A 32 10.63 17.09 -10.90
CA ASP A 32 11.55 17.55 -11.96
C ASP A 32 11.04 17.26 -13.37
N CYS A 33 9.98 16.47 -13.51
CA CYS A 33 9.34 16.19 -14.79
C CYS A 33 8.34 17.26 -15.22
N ILE A 34 7.92 18.16 -14.30
CA ILE A 34 6.89 19.17 -14.58
C ILE A 34 7.24 19.98 -15.82
N ASP A 35 6.29 20.10 -16.72
CA ASP A 35 6.39 20.90 -17.95
C ASP A 35 5.01 21.45 -18.32
N SER A 36 4.97 22.49 -19.12
CA SER A 36 3.73 23.06 -19.66
C SER A 36 3.27 22.35 -20.94
N ASP A 37 4.18 21.63 -21.60
CA ASP A 37 3.89 20.81 -22.77
C ASP A 37 3.61 19.35 -22.32
N LEU A 38 2.42 18.85 -22.64
CA LEU A 38 1.99 17.51 -22.26
C LEU A 38 2.85 16.39 -22.87
N ALA A 39 3.33 16.58 -24.10
CA ALA A 39 4.16 15.56 -24.75
C ALA A 39 5.54 15.46 -24.08
N VAL A 40 6.14 16.62 -23.77
CA VAL A 40 7.40 16.69 -23.05
C VAL A 40 7.27 16.14 -21.62
N LEU A 41 6.19 16.48 -20.93
CA LEU A 41 5.88 15.94 -19.61
C LEU A 41 5.82 14.40 -19.62
N ASN A 42 5.06 13.83 -20.57
CA ASN A 42 4.91 12.38 -20.71
C ASN A 42 6.25 11.69 -21.03
N GLU A 43 7.06 12.27 -21.88
CA GLU A 43 8.40 11.74 -22.21
C GLU A 43 9.32 11.74 -20.99
N LYS A 44 9.36 12.84 -20.22
CA LYS A 44 10.15 12.93 -18.98
C LYS A 44 9.71 11.90 -17.95
N ILE A 45 8.39 11.75 -17.72
CA ILE A 45 7.83 10.75 -16.80
C ILE A 45 8.24 9.34 -17.22
N TYR A 46 8.04 9.00 -18.49
CA TYR A 46 8.39 7.69 -19.02
C TYR A 46 9.88 7.37 -18.84
N LYS A 47 10.75 8.31 -19.25
CA LYS A 47 12.20 8.16 -19.15
C LYS A 47 12.66 8.02 -17.69
N LYS A 48 12.14 8.85 -16.79
CA LYS A 48 12.52 8.79 -15.37
C LYS A 48 12.13 7.46 -14.74
N ILE A 49 10.90 7.02 -14.89
CA ILE A 49 10.42 5.74 -14.32
C ILE A 49 11.22 4.56 -14.87
N THR A 50 11.39 4.47 -16.19
CA THR A 50 12.11 3.35 -16.81
C THR A 50 13.60 3.35 -16.47
N THR A 51 14.21 4.50 -16.20
CA THR A 51 15.61 4.59 -15.77
C THR A 51 15.78 4.22 -14.30
N CYS A 52 14.97 4.79 -13.41
CA CYS A 52 15.09 4.57 -11.96
C CYS A 52 14.72 3.14 -11.56
N ALA A 53 13.67 2.58 -12.15
CA ALA A 53 13.12 1.30 -11.72
C ALA A 53 13.59 0.09 -12.56
N LYS A 54 14.55 0.26 -13.48
CA LYS A 54 15.01 -0.79 -14.41
C LYS A 54 15.40 -2.11 -13.71
N ASP A 55 16.03 -2.02 -12.55
CA ASP A 55 16.56 -3.17 -11.81
C ASP A 55 15.69 -3.61 -10.63
N LEU A 56 14.50 -2.97 -10.43
CA LEU A 56 13.64 -3.23 -9.27
C LEU A 56 13.13 -4.67 -9.23
N VAL A 57 12.65 -5.17 -10.36
CA VAL A 57 12.04 -6.51 -10.44
C VAL A 57 13.11 -7.59 -10.27
N SER A 58 14.21 -7.49 -11.00
CA SER A 58 15.32 -8.46 -10.92
C SER A 58 15.95 -8.49 -9.52
N THR A 59 16.11 -7.33 -8.88
CA THR A 59 16.60 -7.23 -7.50
C THR A 59 15.63 -7.89 -6.52
N GLY A 60 14.33 -7.65 -6.66
CA GLY A 60 13.31 -8.28 -5.81
C GLY A 60 13.29 -9.80 -5.94
N GLU A 61 13.45 -10.33 -7.16
CA GLU A 61 13.51 -11.77 -7.41
C GLU A 61 14.80 -12.39 -6.87
N ALA A 62 15.93 -11.72 -7.03
CA ALA A 62 17.20 -12.18 -6.48
C ALA A 62 17.18 -12.25 -4.95
N ILE A 63 16.62 -11.24 -4.27
CA ILE A 63 16.44 -11.23 -2.81
C ILE A 63 15.52 -12.38 -2.38
N SER A 64 14.39 -12.55 -3.07
CA SER A 64 13.45 -13.64 -2.78
C SER A 64 14.11 -15.01 -2.89
N GLY A 65 14.89 -15.24 -3.94
CA GLY A 65 15.61 -16.52 -4.15
C GLY A 65 16.72 -16.76 -3.12
N GLU A 66 17.48 -15.72 -2.77
CA GLU A 66 18.63 -15.83 -1.86
C GLU A 66 18.23 -16.03 -0.40
N TYR A 67 17.19 -15.30 0.05
CA TYR A 67 16.73 -15.38 1.44
C TYR A 67 15.59 -16.39 1.65
N GLY A 68 15.04 -16.96 0.58
CA GLY A 68 13.88 -17.84 0.67
C GLY A 68 12.59 -17.14 1.13
N ILE A 69 12.56 -15.80 1.14
CA ILE A 69 11.42 -15.01 1.59
C ILE A 69 10.57 -14.62 0.38
N PRO A 70 9.32 -15.09 0.25
CA PRO A 70 8.47 -14.73 -0.89
C PRO A 70 8.19 -13.23 -0.95
N ILE A 71 8.48 -12.60 -2.11
CA ILE A 71 8.15 -11.20 -2.40
C ILE A 71 7.05 -11.20 -3.45
N VAL A 72 5.81 -11.00 -2.98
CA VAL A 72 4.62 -11.20 -3.82
C VAL A 72 4.50 -10.16 -4.92
N ASN A 73 4.69 -8.86 -4.59
CA ASN A 73 4.55 -7.78 -5.55
C ASN A 73 5.77 -6.87 -5.60
N LYS A 74 6.10 -6.41 -6.81
CA LYS A 74 7.04 -5.32 -7.07
C LYS A 74 6.23 -4.16 -7.61
N ARG A 75 6.31 -2.99 -6.98
CA ARG A 75 5.46 -1.83 -7.26
C ARG A 75 6.27 -0.55 -7.41
N ILE A 76 5.66 0.42 -8.07
CA ILE A 76 6.15 1.81 -8.11
C ILE A 76 5.07 2.70 -7.51
N SER A 77 5.46 3.71 -6.75
CA SER A 77 4.63 4.84 -6.36
C SER A 77 5.27 6.13 -6.86
N VAL A 78 4.48 7.00 -7.47
CA VAL A 78 4.98 8.28 -7.98
C VAL A 78 4.30 9.44 -7.26
N THR A 79 4.88 10.62 -7.35
CA THR A 79 4.28 11.86 -6.84
C THR A 79 2.85 12.00 -7.39
N PRO A 80 1.87 12.45 -6.58
CA PRO A 80 0.49 12.62 -7.04
C PRO A 80 0.39 13.37 -8.37
N ILE A 81 -0.14 12.72 -9.39
CA ILE A 81 -0.19 13.25 -10.77
C ILE A 81 -1.01 14.53 -10.87
N ALA A 82 -1.98 14.75 -9.98
CA ALA A 82 -2.70 16.02 -9.96
C ALA A 82 -1.78 17.23 -9.75
N LEU A 83 -0.69 17.07 -8.99
CA LEU A 83 0.31 18.12 -8.77
C LEU A 83 1.21 18.30 -10.01
N ILE A 84 1.57 17.20 -10.64
CA ILE A 84 2.52 17.18 -11.76
C ILE A 84 1.85 17.66 -13.06
N GLY A 85 0.63 17.18 -13.34
CA GLY A 85 -0.11 17.48 -14.55
C GLY A 85 -0.80 18.84 -14.56
N GLY A 86 -0.86 19.54 -13.41
CA GLY A 86 -1.65 20.76 -13.29
C GLY A 86 -1.25 21.91 -14.23
N ALA A 87 -0.01 21.95 -14.68
CA ALA A 87 0.48 22.97 -15.63
C ALA A 87 0.20 22.62 -17.10
N ALA A 88 0.24 21.32 -17.46
CA ALA A 88 0.10 20.83 -18.82
C ALA A 88 -1.34 20.46 -19.20
N CYS A 89 -2.09 19.86 -18.26
CA CYS A 89 -3.42 19.29 -18.52
C CYS A 89 -4.52 20.37 -18.45
N LYS A 90 -5.31 20.48 -19.51
CA LYS A 90 -6.45 21.38 -19.59
C LYS A 90 -7.79 20.63 -19.67
N THR A 91 -7.75 19.34 -20.00
CA THR A 91 -8.90 18.47 -20.13
C THR A 91 -8.67 17.17 -19.34
N LYS A 92 -9.74 16.42 -19.10
CA LYS A 92 -9.64 15.10 -18.46
C LYS A 92 -8.92 14.08 -19.35
N GLU A 93 -9.04 14.22 -20.67
CA GLU A 93 -8.37 13.39 -21.66
C GLU A 93 -6.84 13.53 -21.58
N ASP A 94 -6.34 14.73 -21.28
CA ASP A 94 -4.89 14.97 -21.08
C ASP A 94 -4.37 14.14 -19.90
N PHE A 95 -5.11 14.08 -18.81
CA PHE A 95 -4.75 13.23 -17.68
C PHE A 95 -4.78 11.73 -18.01
N VAL A 96 -5.71 11.31 -18.86
CA VAL A 96 -5.76 9.91 -19.33
C VAL A 96 -4.48 9.55 -20.11
N THR A 97 -3.91 10.46 -20.91
CA THR A 97 -2.64 10.19 -21.62
C THR A 97 -1.47 10.00 -20.66
N ILE A 98 -1.47 10.72 -19.51
CA ILE A 98 -0.48 10.49 -18.45
C ILE A 98 -0.67 9.09 -17.85
N ALA A 99 -1.92 8.66 -17.58
CA ALA A 99 -2.17 7.31 -17.09
C ALA A 99 -1.69 6.23 -18.07
N GLU A 100 -1.92 6.39 -19.37
CA GLU A 100 -1.41 5.49 -20.40
C GLU A 100 0.12 5.47 -20.44
N THR A 101 0.77 6.61 -20.21
CA THR A 101 2.24 6.69 -20.11
C THR A 101 2.77 5.95 -18.88
N LEU A 102 2.12 6.09 -17.73
CA LEU A 102 2.45 5.34 -16.50
C LEU A 102 2.30 3.83 -16.72
N ASP A 103 1.21 3.39 -17.35
CA ASP A 103 0.96 1.97 -17.65
C ASP A 103 2.01 1.39 -18.59
N LYS A 104 2.38 2.14 -19.64
CA LYS A 104 3.45 1.78 -20.55
C LYS A 104 4.79 1.64 -19.85
N ALA A 105 5.16 2.59 -18.99
CA ALA A 105 6.38 2.52 -18.22
C ALA A 105 6.38 1.32 -17.26
N ALA A 106 5.27 1.07 -16.57
CA ALA A 106 5.09 -0.07 -15.67
C ALA A 106 5.21 -1.42 -16.39
N LYS A 107 4.69 -1.51 -17.62
CA LYS A 107 4.81 -2.72 -18.47
C LYS A 107 6.25 -2.98 -18.88
N VAL A 108 7.00 -1.95 -19.26
CA VAL A 108 8.41 -2.06 -19.67
C VAL A 108 9.30 -2.47 -18.51
N VAL A 109 9.10 -1.90 -17.32
CA VAL A 109 9.84 -2.26 -16.11
C VAL A 109 9.43 -3.64 -15.57
N GLY A 110 8.22 -4.11 -15.88
CA GLY A 110 7.73 -5.41 -15.43
C GLY A 110 7.10 -5.42 -14.03
N VAL A 111 6.81 -4.24 -13.44
CA VAL A 111 6.17 -4.16 -12.11
C VAL A 111 4.70 -4.56 -12.16
N ASN A 112 4.19 -5.05 -11.04
CA ASN A 112 2.79 -5.50 -10.95
C ASN A 112 1.81 -4.32 -10.99
N PHE A 113 2.12 -3.23 -10.27
CA PHE A 113 1.28 -2.05 -10.16
C PHE A 113 2.13 -0.77 -10.10
N ILE A 114 1.53 0.33 -10.56
CA ILE A 114 2.04 1.69 -10.39
C ILE A 114 0.94 2.57 -9.78
N GLY A 115 1.23 3.14 -8.61
CA GLY A 115 0.38 4.10 -7.92
C GLY A 115 0.85 5.53 -8.16
N GLY A 116 0.03 6.50 -7.73
CA GLY A 116 0.32 7.92 -7.87
C GLY A 116 -0.59 8.65 -8.86
N TYR A 117 -1.50 7.95 -9.54
CA TYR A 117 -2.59 8.61 -10.27
C TYR A 117 -3.61 9.14 -9.25
N SER A 118 -3.20 10.16 -8.51
CA SER A 118 -3.79 10.55 -7.23
C SER A 118 -4.04 12.05 -7.14
N ALA A 119 -5.06 12.42 -6.32
CA ALA A 119 -5.37 13.79 -5.93
C ALA A 119 -5.52 13.92 -4.42
N LEU A 120 -4.99 15.00 -3.82
CA LEU A 120 -4.99 15.24 -2.37
C LEU A 120 -5.90 16.43 -2.04
N VAL A 121 -7.21 16.20 -2.01
CA VAL A 121 -8.26 17.24 -1.97
C VAL A 121 -8.85 17.49 -0.58
N SER A 122 -8.16 17.08 0.48
CA SER A 122 -8.61 17.26 1.85
C SER A 122 -8.79 18.73 2.26
N LYS A 123 -7.95 19.62 1.73
CA LYS A 123 -7.94 21.08 2.03
C LYS A 123 -8.72 21.91 1.01
N GLY A 124 -9.39 21.30 0.07
CA GLY A 124 -10.04 21.93 -1.08
C GLY A 124 -9.59 21.27 -2.38
N MET A 125 -10.29 21.54 -3.46
CA MET A 125 -10.05 20.92 -4.76
C MET A 125 -9.72 22.00 -5.79
N THR A 126 -8.55 21.89 -6.40
CA THR A 126 -8.15 22.74 -7.53
C THR A 126 -8.82 22.28 -8.83
N PRO A 127 -8.90 23.13 -9.88
CA PRO A 127 -9.42 22.69 -11.17
C PRO A 127 -8.68 21.47 -11.76
N ALA A 128 -7.37 21.41 -11.62
CA ALA A 128 -6.57 20.30 -12.11
C ALA A 128 -6.85 18.99 -11.35
N GLU A 129 -6.99 19.05 -10.01
CA GLU A 129 -7.37 17.90 -9.21
C GLU A 129 -8.76 17.38 -9.58
N ARG A 130 -9.70 18.29 -9.87
CA ARG A 130 -11.04 17.92 -10.35
C ARG A 130 -10.99 17.21 -11.69
N LEU A 131 -10.24 17.74 -12.68
CA LEU A 131 -10.05 17.11 -13.99
C LEU A 131 -9.44 15.70 -13.86
N LEU A 132 -8.43 15.53 -13.00
CA LEU A 132 -7.86 14.21 -12.73
C LEU A 132 -8.91 13.27 -12.16
N ILE A 133 -9.67 13.68 -11.13
CA ILE A 133 -10.71 12.84 -10.52
C ILE A 133 -11.76 12.43 -11.56
N GLU A 134 -12.23 13.37 -12.38
CA GLU A 134 -13.21 13.10 -13.45
C GLU A 134 -12.64 12.19 -14.58
N SER A 135 -11.31 12.10 -14.72
CA SER A 135 -10.65 11.21 -15.68
C SER A 135 -10.49 9.76 -15.20
N ILE A 136 -10.63 9.49 -13.89
CA ILE A 136 -10.39 8.17 -13.29
C ILE A 136 -11.14 7.04 -13.97
N PRO A 137 -12.47 7.14 -14.26
CA PRO A 137 -13.19 6.04 -14.91
C PRO A 137 -12.57 5.62 -16.24
N GLN A 138 -12.22 6.60 -17.08
CA GLN A 138 -11.61 6.36 -18.38
C GLN A 138 -10.18 5.85 -18.26
N ALA A 139 -9.39 6.41 -17.35
CA ALA A 139 -8.02 5.96 -17.06
C ALA A 139 -8.00 4.50 -16.58
N MET A 140 -8.87 4.14 -15.64
CA MET A 140 -8.94 2.75 -15.11
C MET A 140 -9.42 1.74 -16.14
N ALA A 141 -10.25 2.15 -17.09
CA ALA A 141 -10.72 1.29 -18.18
C ALA A 141 -9.63 1.05 -19.24
N LYS A 142 -8.76 2.04 -19.50
CA LYS A 142 -7.70 1.97 -20.53
C LYS A 142 -6.38 1.38 -20.02
N THR A 143 -6.16 1.32 -18.70
CA THR A 143 -4.89 0.88 -18.10
C THR A 143 -5.04 -0.40 -17.31
N GLU A 144 -4.01 -1.23 -17.30
CA GLU A 144 -3.99 -2.49 -16.57
C GLU A 144 -3.34 -2.37 -15.19
N ARG A 145 -2.20 -1.68 -15.09
CA ARG A 145 -1.32 -1.63 -13.91
C ARG A 145 -1.43 -0.36 -13.09
N VAL A 146 -2.08 0.67 -13.63
CA VAL A 146 -2.24 1.96 -12.95
C VAL A 146 -3.28 1.85 -11.84
N CYS A 147 -2.93 2.36 -10.68
CA CYS A 147 -3.81 2.48 -9.52
C CYS A 147 -4.01 3.95 -9.15
N SER A 148 -5.20 4.27 -8.68
CA SER A 148 -5.62 5.63 -8.35
C SER A 148 -6.01 5.76 -6.89
N SER A 149 -5.79 6.94 -6.32
CA SER A 149 -6.29 7.27 -4.98
C SER A 149 -6.67 8.73 -4.85
N VAL A 150 -7.67 8.99 -4.02
CA VAL A 150 -8.11 10.35 -3.69
C VAL A 150 -8.20 10.49 -2.18
N ASN A 151 -7.46 11.44 -1.60
CA ASN A 151 -7.52 11.73 -0.16
C ASN A 151 -8.49 12.89 0.09
N VAL A 152 -9.68 12.56 0.64
CA VAL A 152 -10.79 13.52 0.83
C VAL A 152 -10.82 14.17 2.21
N GLY A 153 -9.96 13.76 3.13
CA GLY A 153 -9.98 14.33 4.49
C GLY A 153 -8.65 14.19 5.22
N SER A 154 -8.47 15.01 6.23
CA SER A 154 -7.35 14.91 7.17
C SER A 154 -7.75 15.41 8.56
N THR A 155 -6.97 15.04 9.58
CA THR A 155 -7.17 15.54 10.95
C THR A 155 -6.99 17.05 11.08
N ARG A 156 -6.28 17.69 10.13
CA ARG A 156 -6.08 19.15 10.11
C ARG A 156 -7.21 19.91 9.47
N THR A 157 -7.77 19.40 8.38
CA THR A 157 -8.72 20.11 7.51
C THR A 157 -10.15 19.59 7.63
N GLY A 158 -10.37 18.48 8.33
CA GLY A 158 -11.65 17.78 8.33
C GLY A 158 -11.88 17.01 7.03
N ILE A 159 -13.13 16.77 6.69
CA ILE A 159 -13.55 16.01 5.52
C ILE A 159 -14.12 16.97 4.46
N ASN A 160 -13.61 16.86 3.23
CA ASN A 160 -14.15 17.59 2.08
C ASN A 160 -15.39 16.85 1.54
N MET A 161 -16.59 17.27 1.95
CA MET A 161 -17.85 16.61 1.60
C MET A 161 -18.19 16.70 0.11
N ASP A 162 -17.75 17.76 -0.58
CA ASP A 162 -17.92 17.89 -2.04
C ASP A 162 -17.09 16.84 -2.78
N ALA A 163 -15.85 16.59 -2.30
CA ALA A 163 -15.02 15.52 -2.82
C ALA A 163 -15.60 14.14 -2.52
N VAL A 164 -16.18 13.92 -1.33
CA VAL A 164 -16.84 12.65 -0.98
C VAL A 164 -18.02 12.38 -1.92
N LYS A 165 -18.85 13.39 -2.18
CA LYS A 165 -19.97 13.28 -3.13
C LYS A 165 -19.47 12.93 -4.54
N LEU A 166 -18.51 13.69 -5.04
CA LEU A 166 -17.91 13.45 -6.35
C LEU A 166 -17.32 12.03 -6.46
N MET A 167 -16.62 11.58 -5.43
CA MET A 167 -16.04 10.23 -5.43
C MET A 167 -17.09 9.12 -5.45
N GLY A 168 -18.27 9.33 -4.83
CA GLY A 168 -19.39 8.41 -4.96
C GLY A 168 -19.85 8.24 -6.40
N GLU A 169 -19.95 9.34 -7.15
CA GLU A 169 -20.29 9.34 -8.57
C GLU A 169 -19.19 8.66 -9.41
N ILE A 170 -17.93 9.01 -9.18
CA ILE A 170 -16.76 8.44 -9.88
C ILE A 170 -16.64 6.93 -9.68
N VAL A 171 -16.89 6.42 -8.47
CA VAL A 171 -16.86 4.96 -8.21
C VAL A 171 -17.93 4.25 -9.06
N LEU A 172 -19.15 4.80 -9.13
CA LEU A 172 -20.21 4.23 -9.94
C LEU A 172 -19.88 4.28 -11.44
N GLU A 173 -19.30 5.38 -11.92
CA GLU A 173 -18.85 5.52 -13.31
C GLU A 173 -17.71 4.55 -13.63
N THR A 174 -16.75 4.39 -12.71
CA THR A 174 -15.64 3.44 -12.85
C THR A 174 -16.15 2.00 -12.93
N ALA A 175 -17.13 1.63 -12.09
CA ALA A 175 -17.77 0.31 -12.16
C ALA A 175 -18.45 0.07 -13.52
N LYS A 176 -19.16 1.07 -14.04
CA LYS A 176 -19.81 0.99 -15.36
C LYS A 176 -18.79 0.92 -16.50
N ALA A 177 -17.74 1.74 -16.45
CA ALA A 177 -16.70 1.80 -17.48
C ALA A 177 -15.87 0.50 -17.57
N THR A 178 -15.78 -0.27 -16.47
CA THR A 178 -15.02 -1.52 -16.42
C THR A 178 -15.89 -2.77 -16.22
N LYS A 179 -17.20 -2.67 -16.53
CA LYS A 179 -18.17 -3.78 -16.32
C LYS A 179 -17.77 -5.07 -17.03
N ASP A 180 -17.19 -4.96 -18.22
CA ASP A 180 -16.76 -6.10 -19.04
C ASP A 180 -15.47 -6.78 -18.50
N GLN A 181 -14.87 -6.20 -17.46
CA GLN A 181 -13.73 -6.70 -16.71
C GLN A 181 -14.10 -6.92 -15.23
N ASP A 182 -15.30 -7.38 -14.94
CA ASP A 182 -15.83 -7.60 -13.59
C ASP A 182 -15.72 -6.37 -12.67
N SER A 183 -15.79 -5.17 -13.24
CA SER A 183 -15.61 -3.88 -12.55
C SER A 183 -14.26 -3.76 -11.80
N LEU A 184 -13.20 -4.39 -12.33
CA LEU A 184 -11.88 -4.43 -11.75
C LEU A 184 -11.26 -3.03 -11.56
N GLY A 185 -11.71 -2.03 -12.33
CA GLY A 185 -11.31 -0.63 -12.15
C GLY A 185 -11.55 -0.12 -10.73
N CYS A 186 -12.62 -0.56 -10.08
CA CYS A 186 -12.92 -0.18 -8.69
C CYS A 186 -11.93 -0.79 -7.68
N ALA A 187 -11.35 -1.96 -7.97
CA ALA A 187 -10.33 -2.58 -7.13
C ALA A 187 -8.98 -1.83 -7.19
N LYS A 188 -8.77 -1.03 -8.25
CA LYS A 188 -7.59 -0.18 -8.46
C LYS A 188 -7.78 1.26 -7.96
N LEU A 189 -8.96 1.61 -7.41
CA LEU A 189 -9.31 2.94 -6.90
C LEU A 189 -9.50 2.90 -5.39
N VAL A 190 -8.85 3.81 -4.67
CA VAL A 190 -8.97 3.95 -3.21
C VAL A 190 -9.34 5.38 -2.83
N VAL A 191 -10.33 5.52 -1.98
CA VAL A 191 -10.67 6.80 -1.34
C VAL A 191 -10.14 6.79 0.08
N PHE A 192 -9.23 7.71 0.38
CA PHE A 192 -8.62 7.85 1.70
C PHE A 192 -9.25 9.00 2.50
N CYS A 193 -9.26 8.82 3.81
CA CYS A 193 -9.40 9.89 4.77
C CYS A 193 -8.22 9.80 5.75
N ASN A 194 -7.49 10.91 5.91
CA ASN A 194 -6.29 10.99 6.74
C ASN A 194 -5.14 10.08 6.30
N ALA A 195 -4.88 10.03 4.97
CA ALA A 195 -3.68 9.38 4.45
C ALA A 195 -2.42 10.09 4.97
N PRO A 196 -1.32 9.36 5.25
CA PRO A 196 -0.01 9.98 5.54
C PRO A 196 0.53 10.75 4.33
N ASP A 197 1.54 11.60 4.58
CA ASP A 197 2.15 12.43 3.53
C ASP A 197 2.85 11.59 2.46
N ASP A 198 3.43 10.44 2.83
CA ASP A 198 3.89 9.38 1.92
C ASP A 198 3.11 8.11 2.19
N ASN A 199 2.57 7.50 1.15
CA ASN A 199 1.78 6.27 1.27
C ASN A 199 2.19 5.24 0.21
N PRO A 200 3.12 4.34 0.51
CA PRO A 200 3.61 3.32 -0.44
C PRO A 200 2.70 2.10 -0.55
N PHE A 201 1.51 2.10 0.08
CA PHE A 201 0.71 0.90 0.25
C PHE A 201 -0.47 0.78 -0.68
N MET A 202 -0.79 -0.48 -1.04
CA MET A 202 -2.01 -0.91 -1.72
C MET A 202 -2.18 -0.28 -3.10
N ALA A 203 -3.38 -0.37 -3.65
CA ALA A 203 -3.75 0.28 -4.90
C ALA A 203 -3.66 1.81 -4.82
N GLY A 204 -3.78 2.39 -3.62
CA GLY A 204 -3.73 3.82 -3.40
C GLY A 204 -2.35 4.42 -3.12
N ALA A 205 -1.27 3.73 -3.46
CA ALA A 205 0.08 4.23 -3.22
C ALA A 205 0.36 5.55 -3.95
N PHE A 206 1.06 6.46 -3.28
CA PHE A 206 1.65 7.65 -3.86
C PHE A 206 2.92 8.03 -3.10
N HIS A 207 3.83 8.69 -3.79
CA HIS A 207 5.11 9.17 -3.23
C HIS A 207 4.95 10.58 -2.70
N GLY A 208 5.35 10.81 -1.44
CA GLY A 208 5.27 12.10 -0.78
C GLY A 208 6.19 13.14 -1.42
N VAL A 209 5.70 14.38 -1.50
CA VAL A 209 6.49 15.50 -2.10
C VAL A 209 7.68 15.92 -1.25
N THR A 210 7.72 15.55 0.03
CA THR A 210 8.80 15.87 0.98
C THR A 210 9.84 14.76 1.10
N GLU A 211 9.58 13.61 0.45
CA GLU A 211 10.48 12.48 0.47
C GLU A 211 11.65 12.65 -0.52
N ALA A 212 12.69 11.80 -0.36
CA ALA A 212 13.83 11.81 -1.28
C ALA A 212 13.40 11.44 -2.70
N ASP A 213 14.20 11.82 -3.71
CA ASP A 213 13.88 11.65 -5.12
C ASP A 213 13.51 10.20 -5.50
N THR A 214 14.21 9.24 -4.89
CA THR A 214 13.92 7.82 -5.07
C THR A 214 14.13 7.06 -3.77
N ILE A 215 13.14 6.29 -3.34
CA ILE A 215 13.13 5.54 -2.07
C ILE A 215 12.64 4.11 -2.26
N ILE A 216 13.00 3.23 -1.32
CA ILE A 216 12.45 1.86 -1.25
C ILE A 216 11.64 1.69 0.03
N ASN A 217 10.43 1.18 -0.15
CA ASN A 217 9.51 0.81 0.92
C ASN A 217 9.20 -0.69 0.84
N VAL A 218 9.18 -1.37 1.99
CA VAL A 218 8.86 -2.80 2.06
C VAL A 218 7.66 -3.03 2.96
N GLY A 219 6.64 -3.67 2.42
CA GLY A 219 5.43 -4.06 3.16
C GLY A 219 5.43 -5.55 3.49
N VAL A 220 5.28 -5.90 4.77
CA VAL A 220 5.26 -7.28 5.26
C VAL A 220 3.87 -7.67 5.75
N SER A 221 3.44 -8.90 5.47
CA SER A 221 2.19 -9.46 5.96
C SER A 221 2.40 -10.16 7.30
N GLY A 222 1.82 -9.62 8.36
CA GLY A 222 1.94 -10.16 9.70
C GLY A 222 0.72 -10.85 10.30
N PRO A 223 -0.52 -10.73 9.74
CA PRO A 223 -1.73 -11.22 10.41
C PRO A 223 -1.74 -12.74 10.64
N GLY A 224 -1.22 -13.52 9.68
CA GLY A 224 -1.10 -14.98 9.80
C GLY A 224 -0.19 -15.39 10.94
N VAL A 225 1.00 -14.79 11.00
CA VAL A 225 2.00 -15.05 12.04
C VAL A 225 1.47 -14.69 13.43
N VAL A 226 0.83 -13.53 13.56
CA VAL A 226 0.22 -13.10 14.84
C VAL A 226 -0.92 -14.05 15.25
N LYS A 227 -1.77 -14.47 14.30
CA LYS A 227 -2.85 -15.44 14.61
C LYS A 227 -2.29 -16.74 15.16
N THR A 228 -1.29 -17.31 14.49
CA THR A 228 -0.66 -18.57 14.93
C THR A 228 0.01 -18.42 16.31
N ALA A 229 0.70 -17.29 16.54
CA ALA A 229 1.30 -16.99 17.82
C ALA A 229 0.25 -16.88 18.95
N LEU A 230 -0.91 -16.27 18.68
CA LEU A 230 -2.01 -16.16 19.62
C LEU A 230 -2.68 -17.53 19.94
N GLU A 231 -2.76 -18.42 18.95
CA GLU A 231 -3.28 -19.78 19.17
C GLU A 231 -2.41 -20.58 20.14
N GLN A 232 -1.08 -20.35 20.17
CA GLN A 232 -0.15 -21.00 21.11
C GLN A 232 -0.35 -20.58 22.58
N VAL A 233 -0.83 -19.36 22.81
CA VAL A 233 -1.08 -18.82 24.16
C VAL A 233 -2.57 -18.73 24.50
N ARG A 234 -3.40 -19.49 23.80
CA ARG A 234 -4.84 -19.51 24.03
C ARG A 234 -5.17 -19.97 25.47
N GLY A 235 -5.97 -19.19 26.17
CA GLY A 235 -6.37 -19.47 27.56
C GLY A 235 -5.35 -19.00 28.61
N LYS A 236 -4.25 -18.36 28.21
CA LYS A 236 -3.33 -17.68 29.12
C LYS A 236 -3.86 -16.31 29.53
N ASP A 237 -3.21 -15.69 30.51
CA ASP A 237 -3.53 -14.35 30.98
C ASP A 237 -3.23 -13.28 29.91
N PHE A 238 -3.79 -12.08 30.15
CA PHE A 238 -3.68 -10.96 29.20
C PHE A 238 -2.23 -10.46 29.04
N GLU A 239 -1.42 -10.52 30.07
CA GLU A 239 -0.03 -10.09 30.02
C GLU A 239 0.80 -11.00 29.12
N THR A 240 0.67 -12.31 29.25
CA THR A 240 1.28 -13.31 28.36
C THR A 240 0.85 -13.12 26.90
N LEU A 241 -0.41 -12.78 26.66
CA LEU A 241 -0.93 -12.48 25.34
C LEU A 241 -0.28 -11.24 24.73
N CYS A 242 -0.18 -10.15 25.50
CA CYS A 242 0.46 -8.91 25.06
C CYS A 242 1.95 -9.10 24.74
N GLU A 243 2.69 -9.83 25.59
CA GLU A 243 4.09 -10.14 25.36
C GLU A 243 4.31 -10.98 24.10
N MET A 244 3.44 -11.96 23.84
CA MET A 244 3.50 -12.77 22.62
C MET A 244 3.28 -11.92 21.37
N ILE A 245 2.27 -11.02 21.35
CA ILE A 245 2.00 -10.12 20.24
C ILE A 245 3.21 -9.21 19.99
N LYS A 246 3.72 -8.59 21.03
CA LYS A 246 4.87 -7.69 20.97
C LYS A 246 6.10 -8.39 20.39
N ARG A 247 6.44 -9.57 20.90
CA ARG A 247 7.55 -10.39 20.42
C ARG A 247 7.38 -10.76 18.93
N THR A 248 6.17 -11.17 18.53
CA THR A 248 5.86 -11.53 17.15
C THR A 248 5.96 -10.32 16.23
N ALA A 249 5.45 -9.16 16.63
CA ALA A 249 5.55 -7.92 15.87
C ALA A 249 7.02 -7.54 15.60
N PHE A 250 7.89 -7.63 16.60
CA PHE A 250 9.32 -7.37 16.43
C PHE A 250 9.98 -8.33 15.43
N LYS A 251 9.63 -9.62 15.45
CA LYS A 251 10.18 -10.59 14.49
C LYS A 251 9.79 -10.28 13.06
N VAL A 252 8.50 -10.02 12.83
CA VAL A 252 7.97 -9.68 11.50
C VAL A 252 8.63 -8.39 10.96
N THR A 253 8.77 -7.38 11.81
CA THR A 253 9.43 -6.10 11.46
C THR A 253 10.89 -6.32 11.05
N ARG A 254 11.59 -7.21 11.74
CA ARG A 254 13.00 -7.51 11.47
C ARG A 254 13.21 -8.17 10.10
N VAL A 255 12.29 -9.03 9.67
CA VAL A 255 12.31 -9.61 8.32
C VAL A 255 12.12 -8.52 7.25
N GLY A 256 11.15 -7.63 7.45
CA GLY A 256 10.95 -6.49 6.54
C GLY A 256 12.17 -5.58 6.47
N GLN A 257 12.81 -5.30 7.60
CA GLN A 257 14.03 -4.49 7.66
C GLN A 257 15.19 -5.14 6.89
N LEU A 258 15.38 -6.45 7.03
CA LEU A 258 16.41 -7.20 6.31
C LEU A 258 16.24 -7.05 4.79
N VAL A 259 15.02 -7.30 4.30
CA VAL A 259 14.71 -7.17 2.87
C VAL A 259 14.87 -5.73 2.38
N ALA A 260 14.42 -4.75 3.17
CA ALA A 260 14.53 -3.33 2.83
C ALA A 260 15.98 -2.85 2.74
N GLN A 261 16.83 -3.23 3.71
CA GLN A 261 18.25 -2.90 3.71
C GLN A 261 18.97 -3.51 2.51
N GLU A 262 18.68 -4.76 2.18
CA GLU A 262 19.31 -5.43 1.06
C GLU A 262 18.85 -4.85 -0.29
N ALA A 263 17.56 -4.56 -0.45
CA ALA A 263 17.05 -3.89 -1.63
C ALA A 263 17.68 -2.50 -1.83
N SER A 264 17.77 -1.70 -0.77
CA SER A 264 18.42 -0.38 -0.79
C SER A 264 19.89 -0.48 -1.18
N ARG A 265 20.63 -1.45 -0.61
CA ARG A 265 22.04 -1.66 -0.92
C ARG A 265 22.26 -2.02 -2.40
N ARG A 266 21.44 -2.92 -2.96
CA ARG A 266 21.58 -3.37 -4.36
C ARG A 266 21.16 -2.31 -5.37
N LEU A 267 20.13 -1.53 -5.05
CA LEU A 267 19.63 -0.47 -5.92
C LEU A 267 20.37 0.86 -5.74
N VAL A 268 21.31 0.93 -4.76
CA VAL A 268 22.08 2.16 -4.42
C VAL A 268 21.15 3.35 -4.14
N LEU A 269 20.06 3.10 -3.41
CA LEU A 269 19.03 4.08 -3.10
C LEU A 269 19.01 4.44 -1.61
N SER A 270 18.48 5.61 -1.29
CA SER A 270 18.24 5.98 0.10
C SER A 270 17.16 5.09 0.73
N LEU A 271 17.46 4.55 1.90
CA LEU A 271 16.49 3.80 2.67
C LEU A 271 15.64 4.78 3.47
N VAL A 272 14.39 4.94 3.10
CA VAL A 272 13.39 5.59 3.95
C VAL A 272 12.33 4.56 4.29
N SER A 273 12.56 3.78 5.31
CA SER A 273 11.59 2.76 5.64
C SER A 273 11.39 2.60 7.14
N TRP A 274 10.36 3.26 7.64
CA TRP A 274 9.71 2.92 8.90
C TRP A 274 8.26 2.47 8.71
N ILE A 275 7.83 2.24 7.46
CA ILE A 275 6.42 2.05 7.10
C ILE A 275 5.94 0.60 7.29
N CYS A 276 6.83 -0.38 7.44
CA CYS A 276 6.45 -1.73 7.88
C CYS A 276 5.61 -1.74 9.16
N LEU A 277 5.83 -0.78 10.05
CA LEU A 277 5.16 -0.70 11.35
C LEU A 277 3.68 -0.29 11.22
N TRP A 278 3.32 0.56 10.26
CA TRP A 278 1.94 1.07 10.13
C TRP A 278 0.95 0.07 9.55
N LEU A 279 1.34 -0.68 8.53
CA LEU A 279 0.48 -1.74 7.99
C LEU A 279 0.30 -2.87 9.01
N LEU A 280 1.36 -3.19 9.76
CA LEU A 280 1.31 -4.15 10.85
C LEU A 280 0.37 -3.67 11.96
N LEU A 281 0.42 -2.40 12.36
CA LEU A 281 -0.45 -1.84 13.41
C LEU A 281 -1.92 -1.80 13.01
N LEU A 282 -2.26 -1.40 11.78
CA LEU A 282 -3.65 -1.36 11.34
C LEU A 282 -4.25 -2.78 11.20
N GLN A 283 -3.48 -3.72 10.66
CA GLN A 283 -3.90 -5.12 10.56
C GLN A 283 -3.89 -5.82 11.92
N LEU A 284 -2.90 -5.53 12.79
CA LEU A 284 -2.85 -6.00 14.18
C LEU A 284 -4.05 -5.50 14.99
N VAL A 285 -4.41 -4.23 14.88
CA VAL A 285 -5.60 -3.68 15.56
C VAL A 285 -6.87 -4.38 15.08
N THR A 286 -7.00 -4.66 13.79
CA THR A 286 -8.17 -5.37 13.24
C THR A 286 -8.24 -6.83 13.70
N VAL A 287 -7.10 -7.53 13.73
CA VAL A 287 -7.00 -8.91 14.22
C VAL A 287 -7.17 -8.97 15.73
N LEU A 288 -6.57 -8.01 16.48
CA LEU A 288 -6.75 -7.86 17.93
C LEU A 288 -8.21 -7.60 18.29
N LEU A 289 -8.89 -6.68 17.61
CA LEU A 289 -10.31 -6.40 17.84
C LEU A 289 -11.19 -7.61 17.55
N ARG A 290 -10.90 -8.39 16.51
CA ARG A 290 -11.61 -9.64 16.22
C ARG A 290 -11.30 -10.74 17.25
N SER A 291 -10.07 -10.85 17.71
CA SER A 291 -9.64 -11.84 18.71
C SER A 291 -10.13 -11.47 20.10
N LEU A 292 -10.09 -10.21 20.49
CA LEU A 292 -10.68 -9.69 21.74
C LEU A 292 -12.20 -9.86 21.74
N ARG A 293 -12.88 -9.60 20.61
CA ARG A 293 -14.31 -9.82 20.48
C ARG A 293 -14.70 -11.31 20.67
N ARG A 294 -13.89 -12.24 20.16
CA ARG A 294 -14.07 -13.69 20.38
C ARG A 294 -13.76 -14.09 21.83
N LEU A 295 -12.74 -13.51 22.46
CA LEU A 295 -12.39 -13.76 23.87
C LEU A 295 -13.47 -13.21 24.81
N VAL A 296 -13.96 -12.02 24.59
CA VAL A 296 -15.05 -11.41 25.37
C VAL A 296 -16.34 -12.23 25.20
N TRP A 297 -16.63 -12.69 23.99
CA TRP A 297 -17.80 -13.55 23.74
C TRP A 297 -17.68 -14.91 24.43
N SER A 298 -16.50 -15.55 24.41
CA SER A 298 -16.27 -16.81 25.13
C SER A 298 -16.34 -16.65 26.66
N MET A 299 -15.89 -15.52 27.21
CA MET A 299 -16.04 -15.21 28.62
C MET A 299 -17.49 -14.93 29.03
N GLN A 300 -18.28 -14.29 28.17
CA GLN A 300 -19.72 -14.09 28.44
C GLN A 300 -20.52 -15.41 28.38
N VAL A 301 -20.20 -16.31 27.45
CA VAL A 301 -20.83 -17.64 27.36
C VAL A 301 -20.47 -18.48 28.58
N HIS A 302 -19.24 -18.41 29.10
CA HIS A 302 -18.86 -19.11 30.33
C HIS A 302 -19.54 -18.55 31.60
N ARG A 303 -19.75 -17.22 31.68
CA ARG A 303 -20.52 -16.64 32.81
C ARG A 303 -22.00 -17.03 32.79
N HIS A 304 -22.62 -17.17 31.63
CA HIS A 304 -24.03 -17.63 31.53
C HIS A 304 -24.18 -19.11 31.88
N ASN A 305 -23.20 -19.96 31.54
CA ASN A 305 -23.26 -21.38 31.90
C ASN A 305 -22.94 -21.65 33.38
N SER A 306 -22.16 -20.80 34.04
CA SER A 306 -21.87 -20.94 35.48
C SER A 306 -23.00 -20.42 36.38
N SER A 307 -23.84 -19.49 35.89
CA SER A 307 -25.01 -19.01 36.63
C SER A 307 -26.27 -19.93 36.48
N ALA A 308 -26.27 -20.80 35.46
CA ALA A 308 -27.36 -21.78 35.28
C ALA A 308 -27.19 -23.07 36.13
N CYS A 309 -26.02 -23.26 36.78
CA CYS A 309 -25.73 -24.44 37.60
C CYS A 309 -25.92 -24.26 39.11
N SER A 310 -26.42 -23.07 39.57
CA SER A 310 -26.63 -22.79 41.01
C SER A 310 -28.09 -22.64 41.42
N VAL A 311 -29.04 -23.22 40.65
CA VAL A 311 -30.43 -23.34 41.06
C VAL A 311 -30.84 -24.81 40.95
N LYS A 312 -30.50 -25.58 42.00
CA LYS A 312 -31.21 -26.75 42.48
C LYS A 312 -31.05 -26.87 43.96
#